data_cb21efe8a18ec163403cfa8e8573a4d6
#
_entry.id   cb21efe8a18ec163403cfa8e8573a4d6
#
_cell.length_a   1.000
_cell.length_b   1.000
_cell.length_c   1.000
_cell.angle_alpha   90.00
_cell.angle_beta   90.00
_cell.angle_gamma   90.00
#
_symmetry.space_group_name_H-M   'P 1'
#
loop_
_entity.id
_entity.type
_entity.pdbx_description
1 polymer ?
#
loop_
_entity_poly.entity_id
_entity_poly.type
_entity_poly.pdbx_seq_one_letter_code
_entity_poly.pdbx_strand_id
1 'polypeptide(L)' 'MQLFGDGMRYVYGMRLRGFAPLCQPMEGLIEAEYDESGEYYSLLTNDRKLTEKEIHDYELAEVGEYED' A
#
# COMPACT_ATOMS: atom_id res chain seq x y z
N MET A 1 19.83 15.77 1.92
CA MET A 1 19.29 15.65 3.17
C MET A 1 17.90 15.09 3.10
N GLN A 2 17.57 14.40 4.05
CA GLN A 2 16.32 13.70 4.07
C GLN A 2 15.28 14.49 4.80
N LEU A 3 14.28 14.86 4.12
CA LEU A 3 13.25 15.64 4.72
C LEU A 3 12.02 14.88 5.02
N PHE A 4 11.91 13.70 4.45
CA PHE A 4 10.65 13.04 4.51
C PHE A 4 10.78 11.78 5.24
N GLY A 5 9.93 11.67 6.18
CA GLY A 5 9.76 10.44 6.85
C GLY A 5 11.01 9.90 7.41
N ASP A 6 10.97 8.67 7.64
CA ASP A 6 11.98 7.94 8.32
C ASP A 6 12.60 6.89 7.44
N GLY A 7 12.33 6.94 6.16
CA GLY A 7 12.83 5.93 5.26
C GLY A 7 12.04 4.66 5.28
N MET A 8 10.93 4.65 5.97
CA MET A 8 10.11 3.45 6.06
C MET A 8 9.22 3.29 4.83
N ARG A 9 8.96 2.05 4.51
CA ARG A 9 8.02 1.69 3.46
C ARG A 9 6.94 0.83 4.08
N TYR A 10 5.70 1.13 3.72
CA TYR A 10 4.55 0.45 4.29
C TYR A 10 3.83 -0.30 3.20
N VAL A 11 3.62 -1.59 3.40
CA VAL A 11 3.09 -2.46 2.36
C VAL A 11 1.68 -2.90 2.73
N TYR A 12 0.77 -2.76 1.78
CA TYR A 12 -0.62 -3.15 1.96
C TYR A 12 -1.04 -4.08 0.83
N GLY A 13 -1.91 -5.01 1.15
CA GLY A 13 -2.43 -5.93 0.15
C GLY A 13 -3.86 -5.57 -0.22
N MET A 14 -4.16 -5.59 -1.50
CA MET A 14 -5.50 -5.33 -1.98
C MET A 14 -6.30 -6.61 -1.93
N ARG A 15 -7.44 -6.54 -1.26
CA ARG A 15 -8.28 -7.71 -1.10
C ARG A 15 -9.32 -7.87 -2.19
N LEU A 16 -9.64 -6.78 -2.87
CA LEU A 16 -10.68 -6.80 -3.88
C LEU A 16 -10.08 -6.87 -5.26
N ARG A 17 -10.67 -7.73 -6.06
CA ARG A 17 -10.25 -7.91 -7.43
C ARG A 17 -10.77 -6.76 -8.29
N GLY A 18 -9.94 -6.36 -9.24
CA GLY A 18 -10.40 -5.41 -10.23
C GLY A 18 -10.46 -3.97 -9.77
N PHE A 19 -9.83 -3.67 -8.65
CA PHE A 19 -9.72 -2.28 -8.23
C PHE A 19 -8.90 -1.53 -9.24
N ALA A 20 -9.49 -0.49 -9.79
CA ALA A 20 -8.76 0.36 -10.72
C ALA A 20 -7.72 1.15 -9.95
N PRO A 21 -6.66 1.59 -10.63
CA PRO A 21 -5.65 2.40 -9.94
C PRO A 21 -6.22 3.62 -9.23
N LEU A 22 -7.28 4.19 -9.77
CA LEU A 22 -7.87 5.36 -9.15
C LEU A 22 -8.66 5.03 -7.89
N CYS A 23 -8.85 3.76 -7.61
CA CYS A 23 -9.61 3.36 -6.45
C CYS A 23 -8.72 3.05 -5.26
N GLN A 24 -7.45 3.39 -5.34
CA GLN A 24 -6.53 3.13 -4.25
C GLN A 24 -5.91 4.45 -3.80
N PRO A 25 -5.42 4.51 -2.56
CA PRO A 25 -4.81 5.74 -2.08
C PRO A 25 -3.60 6.06 -2.93
N MET A 26 -3.61 7.22 -3.55
CA MET A 26 -2.51 7.59 -4.44
C MET A 26 -1.46 8.43 -3.75
N GLU A 27 -1.84 9.13 -2.70
CA GLU A 27 -0.87 9.97 -2.01
C GLU A 27 0.14 9.10 -1.29
N GLY A 28 1.41 9.26 -1.66
CA GLY A 28 2.47 8.48 -1.05
C GLY A 28 2.67 7.12 -1.65
N LEU A 29 1.90 6.77 -2.67
CA LEU A 29 2.06 5.48 -3.32
C LEU A 29 3.35 5.47 -4.13
N ILE A 30 4.21 4.51 -3.85
CA ILE A 30 5.48 4.38 -4.53
C ILE A 30 5.40 3.34 -5.62
N GLU A 31 4.76 2.22 -5.31
CA GLU A 31 4.75 1.12 -6.24
C GLU A 31 3.52 0.24 -6.00
N ALA A 32 2.97 -0.28 -7.08
CA ALA A 32 1.89 -1.24 -7.02
C ALA A 32 2.31 -2.42 -7.88
N GLU A 33 2.29 -3.62 -7.31
CA GLU A 33 2.76 -4.77 -8.05
C GLU A 33 1.86 -5.96 -7.79
N TYR A 34 1.96 -6.94 -8.65
CA TYR A 34 1.20 -8.15 -8.56
C TYR A 34 1.74 -9.00 -7.41
N ASP A 35 0.83 -9.60 -6.65
CA ASP A 35 1.24 -10.47 -5.55
C ASP A 35 1.42 -11.89 -6.07
N GLU A 36 2.66 -12.30 -6.21
CA GLU A 36 2.95 -13.62 -6.75
C GLU A 36 2.54 -14.74 -5.82
N SER A 37 2.40 -14.45 -4.53
CA SER A 37 1.97 -15.48 -3.59
C SER A 37 0.49 -15.79 -3.78
N GLY A 38 -0.26 -14.87 -4.38
CA GLY A 38 -1.67 -15.11 -4.61
C GLY A 38 -2.56 -14.79 -3.43
N GLU A 39 -1.98 -14.31 -2.34
CA GLU A 39 -2.78 -13.99 -1.17
C GLU A 39 -3.61 -12.75 -1.38
N TYR A 40 -3.07 -11.80 -2.13
CA TYR A 40 -3.77 -10.56 -2.44
C TYR A 40 -3.74 -10.34 -3.94
N TYR A 41 -4.60 -9.45 -4.41
CA TYR A 41 -4.63 -9.15 -5.83
C TYR A 41 -3.51 -8.22 -6.24
N SER A 42 -3.07 -7.38 -5.32
CA SER A 42 -1.95 -6.48 -5.57
C SER A 42 -1.32 -6.12 -4.26
N LEU A 43 -0.07 -5.71 -4.33
CA LEU A 43 0.64 -5.17 -3.18
C LEU A 43 0.95 -3.72 -3.46
N LEU A 44 0.64 -2.87 -2.49
CA LEU A 44 0.88 -1.44 -2.60
C LEU A 44 1.96 -1.04 -1.62
N THR A 45 2.98 -0.37 -2.12
CA THR A 45 4.05 0.12 -1.27
C THR A 45 3.93 1.63 -1.18
N ASN A 46 3.89 2.14 0.04
CA ASN A 46 3.68 3.56 0.29
C ASN A 46 4.81 4.11 1.14
N ASP A 47 5.04 5.42 1.04
CA ASP A 47 6.05 6.06 1.86
C ASP A 47 5.44 6.63 3.13
N ARG A 48 4.17 6.40 3.38
CA ARG A 48 3.50 6.82 4.60
C ARG A 48 2.57 5.73 5.05
N LYS A 49 2.25 5.77 6.34
CA LYS A 49 1.30 4.81 6.89
C LYS A 49 -0.10 5.30 6.56
N LEU A 50 -0.92 4.41 6.02
CA LEU A 50 -2.28 4.76 5.68
C LEU A 50 -3.14 4.83 6.93
N THR A 51 -4.17 5.67 6.86
CA THR A 51 -5.10 5.78 7.98
C THR A 51 -6.03 4.57 8.00
N GLU A 52 -6.65 4.35 9.15
CA GLU A 52 -7.61 3.25 9.25
C GLU A 52 -8.76 3.43 8.27
N LYS A 53 -9.16 4.68 8.04
CA LYS A 53 -10.22 4.94 7.09
C LYS A 53 -9.82 4.53 5.68
N GLU A 54 -8.58 4.86 5.30
CA GLU A 54 -8.09 4.46 3.98
C GLU A 54 -8.03 2.95 3.84
N ILE A 55 -7.52 2.29 4.87
CA ILE A 55 -7.42 0.84 4.84
C ILE A 55 -8.80 0.22 4.69
N HIS A 56 -9.77 0.74 5.42
CA HIS A 56 -11.11 0.20 5.36
C HIS A 56 -11.78 0.53 4.03
N ASP A 57 -11.67 1.77 3.59
CA ASP A 57 -12.37 2.21 2.38
C ASP A 57 -11.86 1.51 1.13
N TYR A 58 -10.59 1.19 1.10
CA TYR A 58 -10.01 0.54 -0.07
C TYR A 58 -9.84 -0.96 0.13
N GLU A 59 -10.35 -1.49 1.23
CA GLU A 59 -10.32 -2.93 1.50
C GLU A 59 -8.90 -3.46 1.46
N LEU A 60 -8.03 -2.81 2.21
CA LEU A 60 -6.63 -3.20 2.25
C LEU A 60 -6.33 -4.01 3.50
N ALA A 61 -5.23 -4.75 3.45
CA ALA A 61 -4.72 -5.47 4.60
C ALA A 61 -3.30 -5.01 4.85
N GLU A 62 -2.94 -4.84 6.10
CA GLU A 62 -1.57 -4.50 6.45
C GLU A 62 -0.70 -5.72 6.25
N VAL A 63 0.26 -5.61 5.35
CA VAL A 63 1.16 -6.73 5.06
C VAL A 63 2.43 -6.60 5.88
N GLY A 64 2.99 -5.40 5.95
CA GLY A 64 4.20 -5.21 6.72
C GLY A 64 4.83 -3.86 6.42
N GLU A 65 6.00 -3.70 6.98
CA GLU A 65 6.75 -2.48 6.74
C GLU A 65 8.23 -2.82 6.77
N TYR A 66 9.00 -2.03 6.07
CA TYR A 66 10.43 -2.25 6.05
C TYR A 66 11.13 -0.91 5.82
N GLU A 67 12.40 -0.90 6.16
CA GLU A 67 13.21 0.28 5.98
C GLU A 67 13.86 0.24 4.61
N ASP A 68 13.74 1.36 3.93
CA ASP A 68 14.28 1.43 2.57
C ASP A 68 15.77 1.71 2.59
#